data_b7d793e3a547de9f6d6f59960a3d0e96
#
_entry.id   b7d793e3a547de9f6d6f59960a3d0e96
#
_cell.length_a   1.000
_cell.length_b   1.000
_cell.length_c   1.000
_cell.angle_alpha   90.00
_cell.angle_beta   90.00
_cell.angle_gamma   90.00
#
_symmetry.space_group_name_H-M   'P 1'
#
loop_
_entity.id
_entity.type
_entity.pdbx_description
1 polymer ?
#
loop_
_entity_poly.entity_id
_entity_poly.type
_entity_poly.pdbx_seq_one_letter_code
_entity_poly.pdbx_strand_id
1 'polypeptide(L)'
;MPTISQLVRYGREKLRVKGKSPALKECPQKRGVCTRVYTTTPKKPNSALRKVARVRLTNGIEVTSYIPGVGHNLQEHSVVMIRGGRVKDLPGVRYHIIRGTLDSVGVQGRKQGRSKYGAKRPS
;
A
#
# COMPACT_ATOMS: atom_id res chain seq x y z
N MET A 1 -19.56 -0.26 35.52
CA MET A 1 -18.85 0.92 36.02
C MET A 1 -17.83 0.50 37.07
N PRO A 2 -16.54 0.85 36.89
CA PRO A 2 -15.56 0.49 37.90
C PRO A 2 -15.70 1.34 39.16
N THR A 3 -15.36 0.73 40.29
CA THR A 3 -15.38 1.47 41.57
C THR A 3 -14.09 2.29 41.71
N ILE A 4 -14.12 3.25 42.64
CA ILE A 4 -12.95 4.09 42.90
C ILE A 4 -11.74 3.22 43.32
N SER A 5 -11.97 2.17 44.12
CA SER A 5 -10.92 1.26 44.54
C SER A 5 -10.30 0.52 43.35
N GLN A 6 -11.10 0.10 42.38
CA GLN A 6 -10.60 -0.54 41.17
C GLN A 6 -9.78 0.41 40.31
N LEU A 7 -10.19 1.68 40.20
CA LEU A 7 -9.43 2.68 39.45
C LEU A 7 -8.09 3.00 40.11
N VAL A 8 -8.05 3.03 41.43
CA VAL A 8 -6.79 3.25 42.18
C VAL A 8 -5.85 2.06 42.00
N ARG A 9 -6.39 0.83 42.00
CA ARG A 9 -5.58 -0.39 41.88
C ARG A 9 -5.09 -0.62 40.45
N TYR A 10 -5.96 -0.47 39.46
CA TYR A 10 -5.65 -0.86 38.08
C TYR A 10 -5.47 0.32 37.13
N GLY A 11 -6.01 1.50 37.49
CA GLY A 11 -5.95 2.67 36.64
C GLY A 11 -6.83 2.56 35.41
N ARG A 12 -6.69 3.51 34.51
CA ARG A 12 -7.35 3.50 33.20
C ARG A 12 -6.28 3.42 32.11
N GLU A 13 -6.49 2.52 31.18
CA GLU A 13 -5.63 2.39 30.01
C GLU A 13 -6.30 3.05 28.82
N LYS A 14 -5.54 3.86 28.09
CA LYS A 14 -6.04 4.43 26.84
C LYS A 14 -6.07 3.34 25.76
N LEU A 15 -7.18 3.29 25.05
CA LEU A 15 -7.28 2.39 23.92
C LEU A 15 -6.33 2.85 22.83
N ARG A 16 -5.56 1.90 22.32
CA ARG A 16 -4.67 2.16 21.19
C ARG A 16 -5.49 2.21 19.91
N VAL A 17 -5.27 3.26 19.13
CA VAL A 17 -5.88 3.35 17.81
C VAL A 17 -5.04 2.52 16.85
N LYS A 18 -5.68 1.53 16.22
CA LYS A 18 -5.00 0.73 15.20
C LYS A 18 -4.70 1.59 13.99
N GLY A 19 -3.44 1.56 13.55
CA GLY A 19 -3.04 2.20 12.32
C GLY A 19 -3.69 1.49 11.12
N LYS A 20 -3.88 2.23 10.05
CA LYS A 20 -4.44 1.68 8.81
C LYS A 20 -3.39 0.95 7.98
N SER A 21 -2.12 1.07 8.35
CA SER A 21 -1.00 0.47 7.61
C SER A 21 -0.09 -0.33 8.55
N PRO A 22 -0.61 -1.43 9.15
CA PRO A 22 0.18 -2.16 10.15
C PRO A 22 1.46 -2.80 9.59
N ALA A 23 1.49 -3.10 8.30
CA ALA A 23 2.66 -3.71 7.67
C ALA A 23 3.84 -2.75 7.54
N LEU A 24 3.61 -1.44 7.61
CA LEU A 24 4.68 -0.45 7.48
C LEU A 24 5.44 -0.23 8.79
N LYS A 25 4.85 -0.56 9.94
CA LYS A 25 5.48 -0.47 11.27
C LYS A 25 6.17 0.88 11.49
N GLU A 26 5.40 1.97 11.40
CA GLU A 26 5.85 3.34 11.62
C GLU A 26 6.89 3.83 10.60
N CYS A 27 6.97 3.17 9.46
CA CYS A 27 7.83 3.62 8.37
C CYS A 27 6.97 4.27 7.28
N PRO A 28 7.44 5.34 6.62
CA PRO A 28 6.66 5.94 5.53
C PRO A 28 6.57 5.03 4.30
N GLN A 29 7.62 4.25 4.04
CA GLN A 29 7.64 3.27 2.95
C GLN A 29 8.38 2.01 3.39
N LYS A 30 8.14 0.91 2.67
CA LYS A 30 8.84 -0.36 2.87
C LYS A 30 9.17 -0.98 1.53
N ARG A 31 10.33 -1.60 1.46
CA ARG A 31 10.74 -2.37 0.29
C ARG A 31 10.22 -3.79 0.40
N GLY A 32 9.89 -4.38 -0.73
CA GLY A 32 9.46 -5.76 -0.77
C GLY A 32 9.67 -6.37 -2.14
N VAL A 33 9.37 -7.65 -2.24
CA VAL A 33 9.50 -8.43 -3.48
C VAL A 33 8.11 -8.89 -3.89
N CYS A 34 7.75 -8.70 -5.17
CA CYS A 34 6.47 -9.16 -5.69
C CYS A 34 6.46 -10.68 -5.72
N THR A 35 5.50 -11.30 -5.03
CA THR A 35 5.30 -12.74 -5.08
C THR A 35 4.31 -13.12 -6.16
N ARG A 36 3.41 -12.20 -6.51
CA ARG A 36 2.41 -12.41 -7.55
C ARG A 36 1.93 -11.07 -8.07
N VAL A 37 1.76 -10.95 -9.37
CA VAL A 37 1.19 -9.77 -10.01
C VAL A 37 -0.05 -10.21 -10.78
N TYR A 38 -1.19 -9.56 -10.53
CA TYR A 38 -2.44 -9.97 -11.14
C TYR A 38 -3.41 -8.79 -11.22
N THR A 39 -4.58 -9.03 -11.79
CA THR A 39 -5.65 -8.03 -11.86
C THR A 39 -6.81 -8.47 -10.99
N THR A 40 -7.58 -7.49 -10.50
CA THR A 40 -8.74 -7.78 -9.69
C THR A 40 -9.85 -6.80 -10.03
N THR A 41 -11.10 -7.22 -9.83
CA THR A 41 -12.24 -6.35 -10.05
C THR A 41 -12.52 -5.52 -8.81
N PRO A 42 -12.97 -4.25 -8.96
CA PRO A 42 -13.32 -3.42 -7.82
C PRO A 42 -14.67 -3.83 -7.24
N LYS A 43 -15.03 -3.20 -6.12
CA LYS A 43 -16.34 -3.37 -5.52
C LYS A 43 -17.42 -2.78 -6.41
N LYS A 44 -18.65 -3.33 -6.33
CA LYS A 44 -19.81 -2.73 -6.97
C LYS A 44 -20.03 -1.30 -6.44
N PRO A 45 -20.45 -0.34 -7.25
CA PRO A 45 -20.95 -0.47 -8.63
C PRO A 45 -19.85 -0.32 -9.70
N ASN A 46 -18.59 -0.30 -9.33
CA ASN A 46 -17.50 -0.08 -10.28
C ASN A 46 -17.13 -1.37 -11.00
N SER A 47 -16.60 -1.22 -12.20
CA SER A 47 -16.17 -2.35 -13.03
C SER A 47 -14.90 -1.94 -13.78
N ALA A 48 -13.86 -2.74 -13.65
CA ALA A 48 -12.59 -2.52 -14.33
C ALA A 48 -11.66 -3.69 -14.02
N LEU A 49 -10.46 -3.68 -14.62
CA LEU A 49 -9.40 -4.59 -14.25
C LEU A 49 -8.33 -3.76 -13.54
N ARG A 50 -8.34 -3.81 -12.21
CA ARG A 50 -7.35 -3.09 -11.39
C ARG A 50 -6.10 -3.93 -11.24
N LYS A 51 -4.93 -3.32 -11.47
CA LYS A 51 -3.64 -4.00 -11.39
C LYS A 51 -3.16 -3.98 -9.93
N VAL A 52 -2.89 -5.14 -9.40
CA VAL A 52 -2.40 -5.29 -8.02
C VAL A 52 -1.25 -6.27 -7.98
N ALA A 53 -0.46 -6.19 -6.93
CA ALA A 53 0.65 -7.11 -6.70
C ALA A 53 0.64 -7.54 -5.26
N ARG A 54 0.91 -8.83 -5.05
CA ARG A 54 1.14 -9.33 -3.71
C ARG A 54 2.63 -9.20 -3.41
N VAL A 55 2.97 -8.44 -2.39
CA VAL A 55 4.33 -8.06 -2.08
C VAL A 55 4.72 -8.59 -0.70
N ARG A 56 5.86 -9.27 -0.65
CA ARG A 56 6.45 -9.71 0.61
C ARG A 56 7.45 -8.66 1.05
N LEU A 57 7.18 -8.02 2.17
CA LEU A 57 8.01 -6.94 2.69
C LEU A 57 9.26 -7.46 3.39
N THR A 58 10.24 -6.58 3.58
CA THR A 58 11.50 -6.93 4.26
C THR A 58 11.28 -7.34 5.71
N ASN A 59 10.16 -6.93 6.32
CA ASN A 59 9.80 -7.35 7.68
C ASN A 59 9.08 -8.71 7.74
N GLY A 60 8.95 -9.39 6.60
CA GLY A 60 8.32 -10.70 6.52
C GLY A 60 6.81 -10.71 6.32
N ILE A 61 6.17 -9.54 6.35
CA ILE A 61 4.72 -9.42 6.16
C ILE A 61 4.41 -9.38 4.66
N GLU A 62 3.42 -10.16 4.24
CA GLU A 62 2.96 -10.17 2.86
C GLU A 62 1.66 -9.38 2.75
N VAL A 63 1.61 -8.44 1.80
CA VAL A 63 0.46 -7.55 1.60
C VAL A 63 0.09 -7.45 0.13
N THR A 64 -1.16 -7.08 -0.13
CA THR A 64 -1.63 -6.76 -1.48
C THR A 64 -1.55 -5.26 -1.68
N SER A 65 -0.85 -4.84 -2.73
CA SER A 65 -0.62 -3.43 -3.03
C SER A 65 -1.14 -3.09 -4.42
N TYR A 66 -1.68 -1.88 -4.56
CA TYR A 66 -2.17 -1.39 -5.84
C TYR A 66 -1.03 -0.83 -6.68
N ILE A 67 -1.06 -1.12 -7.97
CA ILE A 67 -0.09 -0.57 -8.93
C ILE A 67 -0.75 0.63 -9.61
N PRO A 68 -0.37 1.88 -9.24
CA PRO A 68 -1.03 3.05 -9.82
C PRO A 68 -0.54 3.35 -11.23
N GLY A 69 -1.36 4.07 -11.99
CA GLY A 69 -1.03 4.54 -13.31
C GLY A 69 -1.40 3.56 -14.42
N VAL A 70 -1.11 3.95 -15.64
CA VAL A 70 -1.42 3.16 -16.84
C VAL A 70 -0.21 2.32 -17.21
N GLY A 71 -0.38 1.01 -17.21
CA GLY A 71 0.67 0.07 -17.58
C GLY A 71 1.78 -0.05 -16.54
N HIS A 72 2.46 -1.16 -16.54
CA HIS A 72 3.59 -1.42 -15.64
C HIS A 72 4.48 -2.52 -16.24
N ASN A 73 5.67 -2.63 -15.68
CA ASN A 73 6.62 -3.68 -16.06
C ASN A 73 6.86 -4.70 -14.96
N LEU A 74 6.01 -4.71 -13.94
CA LEU A 74 6.20 -5.59 -12.79
C LEU A 74 5.84 -7.02 -13.11
N GLN A 75 6.58 -7.94 -12.51
CA GLN A 75 6.39 -9.37 -12.64
C GLN A 75 6.81 -10.05 -11.34
N GLU A 76 6.62 -11.34 -11.27
CA GLU A 76 7.05 -12.11 -10.11
C GLU A 76 8.54 -11.89 -9.85
N HIS A 77 8.91 -11.72 -8.58
CA HIS A 77 10.26 -11.44 -8.10
C HIS A 77 10.78 -10.02 -8.37
N SER A 78 9.95 -9.11 -8.88
CA SER A 78 10.32 -7.69 -8.98
C SER A 78 10.45 -7.08 -7.60
N VAL A 79 11.48 -6.26 -7.39
CA VAL A 79 11.67 -5.53 -6.14
C VAL A 79 10.95 -4.20 -6.24
N VAL A 80 10.09 -3.92 -5.29
CA VAL A 80 9.26 -2.70 -5.29
C VAL A 80 9.28 -2.04 -3.92
N MET A 81 8.87 -0.78 -3.90
CA MET A 81 8.69 -0.04 -2.66
C MET A 81 7.21 0.31 -2.52
N ILE A 82 6.65 0.08 -1.34
CA ILE A 82 5.24 0.39 -1.08
C ILE A 82 5.10 1.52 -0.07
N ARG A 83 3.98 2.19 -0.13
CA ARG A 83 3.58 3.21 0.84
C ARG A 83 2.17 2.94 1.31
N GLY A 84 1.77 3.57 2.42
CA GLY A 84 0.41 3.50 2.89
C GLY A 84 -0.55 4.22 1.93
N GLY A 85 -1.80 3.87 2.01
CA GLY A 85 -2.86 4.45 1.20
C GLY A 85 -3.80 3.36 0.72
N ARG A 86 -5.04 3.45 1.18
CA ARG A 86 -6.05 2.46 0.85
C ARG A 86 -6.67 2.75 -0.52
N VAL A 87 -6.99 1.68 -1.24
CA VAL A 87 -7.80 1.78 -2.45
C VAL A 87 -9.23 1.44 -2.07
N LYS A 88 -10.11 2.44 -2.13
CA LYS A 88 -11.51 2.29 -1.70
C LYS A 88 -12.26 1.26 -2.52
N ASP A 89 -11.97 1.17 -3.82
CA ASP A 89 -12.61 0.25 -4.74
C ASP A 89 -12.21 -1.21 -4.55
N LEU A 90 -11.09 -1.46 -3.88
CA LEU A 90 -10.54 -2.80 -3.75
C LEU A 90 -10.53 -3.23 -2.28
N PRO A 91 -11.22 -4.33 -1.96
CA PRO A 91 -11.22 -4.80 -0.57
C PRO A 91 -9.86 -5.35 -0.17
N GLY A 92 -9.39 -5.00 1.02
CA GLY A 92 -8.14 -5.50 1.57
C GLY A 92 -6.88 -4.87 1.01
N VAL A 93 -6.98 -3.92 0.08
CA VAL A 93 -5.82 -3.23 -0.48
C VAL A 93 -5.58 -1.94 0.29
N ARG A 94 -4.54 -1.92 1.12
CA ARG A 94 -4.22 -0.79 2.01
C ARG A 94 -2.94 -0.07 1.63
N TYR A 95 -2.30 -0.48 0.54
CA TYR A 95 -0.98 0.01 0.17
C TYR A 95 -0.92 0.29 -1.32
N HIS A 96 0.01 1.16 -1.70
CA HIS A 96 0.29 1.49 -3.10
C HIS A 96 1.76 1.22 -3.39
N ILE A 97 2.06 0.74 -4.59
CA ILE A 97 3.44 0.63 -5.07
C ILE A 97 3.89 2.01 -5.56
N ILE A 98 5.09 2.42 -5.17
CA ILE A 98 5.66 3.69 -5.61
C ILE A 98 6.27 3.50 -7.00
N ARG A 99 5.78 4.26 -7.98
CA ARG A 99 6.27 4.20 -9.36
C ARG A 99 7.56 5.01 -9.48
N GLY A 100 8.46 4.52 -10.34
CA GLY A 100 9.73 5.20 -10.59
C GLY A 100 10.85 4.87 -9.62
N THR A 101 10.66 3.86 -8.77
CA THR A 101 11.69 3.40 -7.82
C THR A 101 11.95 1.92 -8.00
N LEU A 102 13.17 1.48 -7.71
CA LEU A 102 13.56 0.08 -7.78
C LEU A 102 13.18 -0.51 -9.15
N ASP A 103 12.49 -1.66 -9.16
CA ASP A 103 12.12 -2.33 -10.41
C ASP A 103 10.84 -1.77 -11.06
N SER A 104 10.15 -0.87 -10.40
CA SER A 104 8.92 -0.26 -10.93
C SER A 104 9.26 1.02 -11.70
N VAL A 105 9.15 0.97 -13.03
CA VAL A 105 9.38 2.15 -13.86
C VAL A 105 8.23 3.14 -13.73
N GLY A 106 8.49 4.42 -14.02
CA GLY A 106 7.46 5.44 -14.01
C GLY A 106 6.46 5.26 -15.14
N VAL A 107 5.33 5.96 -15.03
CA VAL A 107 4.31 5.97 -16.08
C VAL A 107 4.82 6.81 -17.26
N GLN A 108 4.82 6.23 -18.45
CA GLN A 108 5.31 6.89 -19.64
C GLN A 108 4.30 7.90 -20.21
N GLY A 109 4.80 8.96 -20.80
CA GLY A 109 3.96 9.97 -21.47
C GLY A 109 3.17 10.87 -20.55
N ARG A 110 3.45 10.85 -19.27
CA ARG A 110 2.70 11.62 -18.28
C ARG A 110 3.28 13.04 -18.17
N LYS A 111 2.42 14.05 -18.28
CA LYS A 111 2.83 15.46 -18.23
C LYS A 111 2.41 16.12 -16.91
N GLN A 112 1.36 15.64 -16.27
CA GLN A 112 0.84 16.19 -15.01
C GLN A 112 0.88 15.12 -13.92
N GLY A 113 1.07 15.56 -12.67
CA GLY A 113 1.13 14.67 -11.54
C GLY A 113 2.29 13.68 -11.61
N ARG A 114 3.39 14.09 -12.20
CA ARG A 114 4.54 13.21 -12.48
C ARG A 114 5.15 12.61 -11.23
N SER A 115 5.19 13.37 -10.15
CA SER A 115 5.76 12.88 -8.89
C SER A 115 5.03 11.67 -8.35
N LYS A 116 3.70 11.64 -8.54
CA LYS A 116 2.87 10.53 -8.04
C LYS A 116 3.06 9.25 -8.83
N TYR A 117 3.53 9.35 -10.07
CA TYR A 117 3.64 8.20 -10.96
C TYR A 117 5.07 7.99 -11.46
N GLY A 118 6.03 8.64 -10.85
CA GLY A 118 7.44 8.44 -11.15
C GLY A 118 7.87 8.84 -12.55
N ALA A 119 7.18 9.79 -13.17
CA ALA A 119 7.49 10.23 -14.51
C ALA A 119 8.54 11.34 -14.49
N LYS A 120 9.46 11.30 -15.46
CA LYS A 120 10.48 12.33 -15.61
C LYS A 120 9.89 13.58 -16.27
N ARG A 121 10.54 14.72 -16.04
CA ARG A 121 10.12 15.98 -16.66
C ARG A 121 10.20 15.85 -18.19
N PRO A 122 9.13 16.20 -18.92
CA PRO A 122 9.20 16.20 -20.39
C PRO A 122 10.14 17.28 -20.88
N SER A 123 10.98 16.94 -21.81
CA SER A 123 11.91 17.86 -22.43
C SER A 123 11.28 18.63 -23.57
#